data_4a8a91548d9ba705a07de9d932de2cad
#
_entry.id   4a8a91548d9ba705a07de9d932de2cad
#
_cell.length_a   1.000
_cell.length_b   1.000
_cell.length_c   1.000
_cell.angle_alpha   90.00
_cell.angle_beta   90.00
_cell.angle_gamma   90.00
#
_symmetry.space_group_name_H-M   'P 1'
#
loop_
_entity.id
_entity.type
_entity.pdbx_description
1 polymer ?
#
loop_
_entity_poly.entity_id
_entity_poly.type
_entity_poly.pdbx_seq_one_letter_code
_entity_poly.pdbx_strand_id
1 'polypeptide(L)'
;MRTQKIDVNRVFHALGDPTRRAILDRLTAGPVSVSKLAEPLGITVTAVAQHLHVLEESGLAQTEKTGRVRTCRIESSGFDALERWIADHRTQWEKKLDRLGQFLIEEEDD
;
A
#
# COMPACT_ATOMS: atom_id res chain seq x y z
N MET A 1 10.86 -19.55 12.29
CA MET A 1 10.39 -18.65 11.25
C MET A 1 9.29 -17.76 11.78
N ARG A 2 9.53 -16.47 11.75
CA ARG A 2 8.50 -15.54 12.21
C ARG A 2 7.66 -15.08 11.03
N THR A 3 6.41 -15.44 11.06
CA THR A 3 5.42 -14.76 10.24
C THR A 3 5.03 -13.49 10.99
N GLN A 4 5.53 -12.35 10.54
CA GLN A 4 5.06 -11.09 11.09
C GLN A 4 3.67 -10.81 10.54
N LYS A 5 2.73 -10.62 11.44
CA LYS A 5 1.41 -10.17 11.07
C LYS A 5 1.51 -8.71 10.61
N ILE A 6 1.05 -8.44 9.40
CA ILE A 6 1.06 -7.08 8.85
C ILE A 6 -0.02 -6.24 9.56
N ASP A 7 0.39 -5.09 10.07
CA ASP A 7 -0.51 -4.12 10.65
C ASP A 7 -1.08 -3.24 9.52
N VAL A 8 -2.38 -3.35 9.27
CA VAL A 8 -3.04 -2.60 8.20
C VAL A 8 -2.93 -1.08 8.41
N ASN A 9 -2.82 -0.62 9.65
CA ASN A 9 -2.62 0.81 9.92
C ASN A 9 -1.30 1.31 9.36
N ARG A 10 -0.26 0.49 9.40
CA ARG A 10 1.02 0.81 8.78
C ARG A 10 0.91 0.87 7.26
N VAL A 11 0.09 0.00 6.68
CA VAL A 11 -0.19 0.02 5.24
C VAL A 11 -0.85 1.34 4.85
N PHE A 12 -1.87 1.78 5.58
CA PHE A 12 -2.53 3.06 5.33
C PHE A 12 -1.57 4.23 5.47
N HIS A 13 -0.75 4.21 6.52
CA HIS A 13 0.25 5.26 6.73
C HIS A 13 1.22 5.32 5.54
N ALA A 14 1.73 4.18 5.11
CA ALA A 14 2.66 4.12 3.98
C ALA A 14 2.02 4.65 2.70
N LEU A 15 0.77 4.26 2.42
CA LEU A 15 0.05 4.68 1.21
C LEU A 15 -0.46 6.12 1.29
N GLY A 16 -0.42 6.74 2.45
CA GLY A 16 -0.83 8.12 2.63
C GLY A 16 0.11 9.15 2.03
N ASP A 17 1.31 8.77 1.64
CA ASP A 17 2.30 9.67 1.06
C ASP A 17 2.37 9.50 -0.45
N PRO A 18 2.23 10.59 -1.24
CA PRO A 18 2.25 10.49 -2.70
C PRO A 18 3.59 10.01 -3.27
N THR A 19 4.71 10.35 -2.63
CA THR A 19 6.02 9.88 -3.08
C THR A 19 6.14 8.38 -2.92
N ARG A 20 5.65 7.82 -1.80
CA ARG A 20 5.67 6.37 -1.60
C ARG A 20 4.77 5.65 -2.60
N ARG A 21 3.59 6.22 -2.91
CA ARG A 21 2.75 5.64 -3.97
C ARG A 21 3.44 5.68 -5.33
N ALA A 22 4.16 6.76 -5.65
CA ALA A 22 4.92 6.86 -6.89
C ALA A 22 6.03 5.79 -6.98
N ILE A 23 6.69 5.52 -5.84
CA ILE A 23 7.68 4.43 -5.78
C ILE A 23 7.01 3.09 -6.09
N LEU A 24 5.88 2.80 -5.46
CA LEU A 24 5.16 1.55 -5.71
C LEU A 24 4.72 1.42 -7.17
N ASP A 25 4.22 2.51 -7.76
CA ASP A 25 3.85 2.52 -9.19
C ASP A 25 5.05 2.15 -10.07
N ARG A 26 6.22 2.69 -9.75
CA ARG A 26 7.44 2.37 -10.50
C ARG A 26 7.83 0.90 -10.34
N LEU A 27 7.64 0.34 -9.14
CA LEU A 27 7.98 -1.07 -8.87
C LEU A 27 7.01 -2.05 -9.54
N THR A 28 5.82 -1.63 -9.94
CA THR A 28 4.89 -2.51 -10.67
C THR A 28 5.46 -2.95 -12.02
N ALA A 29 6.36 -2.16 -12.60
CA ALA A 29 7.03 -2.52 -13.86
C ALA A 29 8.14 -3.56 -13.66
N GLY A 30 8.50 -3.86 -12.42
CA GLY A 30 9.53 -4.84 -12.08
C GLY A 30 10.54 -4.29 -11.07
N PRO A 31 11.46 -5.13 -10.58
CA PRO A 31 12.49 -4.69 -9.64
C PRO A 31 13.37 -3.58 -10.20
N VAL A 32 13.75 -2.64 -9.35
CA VAL A 32 14.55 -1.47 -9.71
C VAL A 32 15.58 -1.22 -8.62
N SER A 33 16.78 -0.77 -9.00
CA SER A 33 17.78 -0.38 -8.00
C SER A 33 17.34 0.90 -7.29
N VAL A 34 17.67 1.00 -6.01
CA VAL A 34 17.30 2.16 -5.18
C VAL A 34 17.82 3.46 -5.79
N SER A 35 19.04 3.45 -6.33
CA SER A 35 19.64 4.65 -6.94
C SER A 35 18.87 5.14 -8.17
N LYS A 36 18.23 4.25 -8.92
CA LYS A 36 17.47 4.62 -10.11
C LYS A 36 16.08 5.18 -9.80
N LEU A 37 15.62 5.07 -8.56
CA LEU A 37 14.35 5.66 -8.15
C LEU A 37 14.47 7.15 -7.84
N ALA A 38 15.63 7.61 -7.41
CA ALA A 38 15.82 8.98 -6.91
C ALA A 38 15.65 10.03 -8.00
N GLU A 39 16.27 9.84 -9.15
CA GLU A 39 16.30 10.84 -10.22
C GLU A 39 14.92 11.17 -10.79
N PRO A 40 14.10 10.18 -11.22
CA PRO A 40 12.78 10.48 -11.74
C PRO A 40 11.84 11.13 -10.71
N LEU A 41 12.06 10.87 -9.42
CA LEU A 41 11.24 11.43 -8.35
C LEU A 41 11.73 12.80 -7.88
N GLY A 42 12.90 13.23 -8.34
CA GLY A 42 13.47 14.51 -7.93
C GLY A 42 13.85 14.59 -6.46
N ILE A 43 14.21 13.46 -5.85
CA ILE A 43 14.61 13.37 -4.44
C ILE A 43 15.97 12.70 -4.32
N THR A 44 16.55 12.77 -3.12
CA THR A 44 17.86 12.15 -2.86
C THR A 44 17.72 10.64 -2.67
N VAL A 45 18.83 9.91 -2.86
CA VAL A 45 18.88 8.47 -2.59
C VAL A 45 18.57 8.19 -1.11
N THR A 46 19.03 9.06 -0.20
CA THR A 46 18.72 8.96 1.22
C THR A 46 17.22 9.05 1.48
N ALA A 47 16.54 9.98 0.81
CA ALA A 47 15.08 10.11 0.94
C ALA A 47 14.36 8.87 0.40
N VAL A 48 14.82 8.33 -0.74
CA VAL A 48 14.27 7.07 -1.28
C VAL A 48 14.43 5.95 -0.25
N ALA A 49 15.61 5.83 0.36
CA ALA A 49 15.86 4.79 1.37
C ALA A 49 14.92 4.91 2.57
N GLN A 50 14.63 6.13 3.01
CA GLN A 50 13.68 6.38 4.11
C GLN A 50 12.26 5.96 3.73
N HIS A 51 11.81 6.30 2.54
CA HIS A 51 10.49 5.87 2.05
C HIS A 51 10.41 4.35 1.89
N LEU A 52 11.47 3.73 1.38
CA LEU A 52 11.52 2.27 1.24
C LEU A 52 11.46 1.57 2.58
N HIS A 53 12.09 2.12 3.61
CA HIS A 53 12.02 1.57 4.96
C HIS A 53 10.57 1.51 5.45
N VAL A 54 9.80 2.57 5.27
CA VAL A 54 8.38 2.62 5.62
C VAL A 54 7.59 1.57 4.82
N LEU A 55 7.87 1.46 3.51
CA LEU A 55 7.21 0.48 2.65
C LEU A 55 7.56 -0.97 3.05
N GLU A 56 8.80 -1.22 3.46
CA GLU A 56 9.22 -2.54 3.93
C GLU A 56 8.52 -2.93 5.22
N GLU A 57 8.45 -2.01 6.19
CA GLU A 57 7.79 -2.27 7.47
C GLU A 57 6.31 -2.56 7.31
N SER A 58 5.68 -1.97 6.30
CA SER A 58 4.26 -2.19 6.02
C SER A 58 3.99 -3.41 5.14
N GLY A 59 5.04 -4.10 4.68
CA GLY A 59 4.90 -5.29 3.83
C GLY A 59 4.53 -4.96 2.38
N LEU A 60 4.80 -3.74 1.91
CA LEU A 60 4.46 -3.32 0.54
C LEU A 60 5.64 -3.43 -0.41
N ALA A 61 6.86 -3.46 0.11
CA ALA A 61 8.07 -3.57 -0.69
C ALA A 61 9.13 -4.37 0.06
N GLN A 62 10.07 -4.93 -0.69
CA GLN A 62 11.26 -5.60 -0.16
C GLN A 62 12.48 -5.03 -0.84
N THR A 63 13.59 -4.96 -0.11
CA THR A 63 14.88 -4.64 -0.71
C THR A 63 15.85 -5.79 -0.47
N GLU A 64 16.73 -5.98 -1.44
CA GLU A 64 17.77 -6.99 -1.38
C GLU A 64 19.08 -6.39 -1.88
N LYS A 65 20.15 -6.62 -1.13
CA LYS A 65 21.47 -6.14 -1.52
C LYS A 65 22.26 -7.27 -2.16
N THR A 66 22.67 -7.06 -3.42
CA THR A 66 23.53 -7.99 -4.15
C THR A 66 24.79 -7.23 -4.55
N GLY A 67 25.92 -7.58 -3.90
CA GLY A 67 27.15 -6.81 -4.07
C GLY A 67 26.99 -5.39 -3.56
N ARG A 68 27.17 -4.42 -4.47
CA ARG A 68 27.05 -2.99 -4.14
C ARG A 68 25.67 -2.42 -4.50
N VAL A 69 24.82 -3.23 -5.11
CA VAL A 69 23.52 -2.79 -5.62
C VAL A 69 22.42 -3.24 -4.67
N ARG A 70 21.60 -2.27 -4.25
CA ARG A 70 20.38 -2.55 -3.51
C ARG A 70 19.20 -2.45 -4.48
N THR A 71 18.47 -3.54 -4.63
CA THR A 71 17.31 -3.63 -5.52
C THR A 71 16.04 -3.72 -4.69
N CYS A 72 15.00 -3.02 -5.12
CA CYS A 72 13.70 -3.08 -4.47
C CYS A 72 12.64 -3.66 -5.41
N ARG A 73 11.64 -4.30 -4.80
CA ARG A 73 10.54 -4.95 -5.52
C ARG A 73 9.28 -4.90 -4.68
N ILE A 74 8.14 -5.14 -5.33
CA ILE A 74 6.84 -5.22 -4.66
C ILE A 74 6.81 -6.45 -3.75
N GLU A 75 6.20 -6.29 -2.58
CA GLU A 75 5.88 -7.35 -1.63
C GLU A 75 4.35 -7.45 -1.54
N SER A 76 3.81 -8.67 -1.52
CA SER A 76 2.36 -8.87 -1.54
C SER A 76 1.67 -8.78 -0.19
N SER A 77 2.40 -9.05 0.92
CA SER A 77 1.76 -9.21 2.23
C SER A 77 0.98 -7.99 2.70
N GLY A 78 1.51 -6.78 2.46
CA GLY A 78 0.82 -5.53 2.81
C GLY A 78 -0.43 -5.32 1.98
N PHE A 79 -0.36 -5.60 0.69
CA PHE A 79 -1.52 -5.49 -0.21
C PHE A 79 -2.60 -6.52 0.16
N ASP A 80 -2.20 -7.74 0.53
CA ASP A 80 -3.14 -8.76 0.97
C ASP A 80 -3.89 -8.34 2.23
N ALA A 81 -3.18 -7.73 3.19
CA ALA A 81 -3.78 -7.20 4.41
C ALA A 81 -4.78 -6.09 4.10
N LEU A 82 -4.43 -5.20 3.16
CA LEU A 82 -5.32 -4.13 2.71
C LEU A 82 -6.57 -4.68 2.03
N GLU A 83 -6.42 -5.66 1.15
CA GLU A 83 -7.56 -6.30 0.48
C GLU A 83 -8.53 -6.93 1.48
N ARG A 84 -8.00 -7.62 2.49
CA ARG A 84 -8.83 -8.21 3.55
C ARG A 84 -9.59 -7.15 4.33
N TRP A 85 -8.91 -6.06 4.68
CA TRP A 85 -9.55 -4.95 5.39
C TRP A 85 -10.69 -4.36 4.55
N ILE A 86 -10.44 -4.12 3.27
CA ILE A 86 -11.45 -3.59 2.35
C ILE A 86 -12.63 -4.55 2.24
N ALA A 87 -12.37 -5.84 2.04
CA ALA A 87 -13.42 -6.84 1.89
C ALA A 87 -14.32 -6.92 3.14
N ASP A 88 -13.71 -6.91 4.32
CA ASP A 88 -14.43 -6.98 5.59
C ASP A 88 -15.34 -5.77 5.79
N HIS A 89 -14.83 -4.58 5.50
CA HIS A 89 -15.56 -3.34 5.70
C HIS A 89 -16.57 -3.07 4.58
N ARG A 90 -16.25 -3.48 3.37
CA ARG A 90 -17.13 -3.32 2.21
C ARG A 90 -18.48 -3.98 2.43
N THR A 91 -18.47 -5.20 2.94
CA THR A 91 -19.73 -5.93 3.23
C THR A 91 -20.59 -5.16 4.21
N GLN A 92 -20.01 -4.61 5.27
CA GLN A 92 -20.75 -3.82 6.26
C GLN A 92 -21.29 -2.52 5.67
N TRP A 93 -20.48 -1.83 4.87
CA TRP A 93 -20.89 -0.57 4.23
C TRP A 93 -21.99 -0.79 3.22
N GLU A 94 -21.91 -1.87 2.43
CA GLU A 94 -22.95 -2.23 1.46
C GLU A 94 -24.29 -2.49 2.15
N LYS A 95 -24.28 -3.22 3.27
CA LYS A 95 -25.48 -3.47 4.05
C LYS A 95 -26.10 -2.18 4.58
N LYS A 96 -25.29 -1.26 5.07
CA LYS A 96 -25.78 0.04 5.56
C LYS A 96 -26.33 0.90 4.44
N LEU A 97 -25.69 0.89 3.29
CA LEU A 97 -26.18 1.64 2.12
C LEU A 97 -27.48 1.06 1.59
N ASP A 98 -27.62 -0.26 1.59
CA ASP A 98 -28.87 -0.92 1.20
C ASP A 98 -30.01 -0.54 2.14
N ARG A 99 -29.77 -0.51 3.45
CA ARG A 99 -30.77 -0.09 4.43
C ARG A 99 -31.17 1.38 4.22
N LEU A 100 -30.21 2.24 3.96
CA LEU A 100 -30.50 3.65 3.68
C LEU A 100 -31.30 3.80 2.39
N GLY A 101 -30.95 3.04 1.35
CA GLY A 101 -31.68 3.02 0.10
C GLY A 101 -33.13 2.59 0.27
N GLN A 102 -33.36 1.51 1.05
CA GLN A 102 -34.70 1.05 1.38
C GLN A 102 -35.51 2.10 2.14
N PHE A 103 -34.88 2.73 3.11
CA PHE A 103 -35.51 3.79 3.89
C PHE A 103 -35.97 4.95 3.01
N LEU A 104 -35.12 5.37 2.08
CA LEU A 104 -35.46 6.44 1.14
C LEU A 104 -36.59 6.06 0.18
N ILE A 105 -36.63 4.80 -0.29
CA ILE A 105 -37.69 4.30 -1.14
C ILE A 105 -39.02 4.27 -0.37
N GLU A 106 -39.03 3.81 0.88
CA GLU A 106 -40.23 3.77 1.72
C GLU A 106 -40.78 5.17 1.98
N GLU A 107 -39.93 6.18 2.15
CA GLU A 107 -40.38 7.57 2.30
C GLU A 107 -40.99 8.13 1.02
N GLU A 108 -40.52 7.73 -0.15
CA GLU A 108 -41.06 8.19 -1.43
C GLU A 108 -42.43 7.57 -1.75
N ASP A 109 -42.72 6.41 -1.19
CA ASP A 109 -44.01 5.68 -1.41
C ASP A 109 -45.15 6.25 -0.57
N ASP A 110 -44.90 7.24 0.25
CA ASP A 110 -45.97 7.94 0.96
C ASP A 110 -46.56 9.07 0.07
#